data_347b8214a6daeabb63ccab0266ff4f13
#
_entry.id   347b8214a6daeabb63ccab0266ff4f13
#
_cell.length_a   1.000
_cell.length_b   1.000
_cell.length_c   1.000
_cell.angle_alpha   90.00
_cell.angle_beta   90.00
_cell.angle_gamma   90.00
#
_symmetry.space_group_name_H-M   'P 1'
#
loop_
_entity.id
_entity.type
_entity.pdbx_description
1 polymer ?
#
loop_
_entity_poly.entity_id
_entity_poly.type
_entity_poly.pdbx_seq_one_letter_code
_entity_poly.pdbx_strand_id
1 'polypeptide(L)'
;MDTKIQVEIYGQTYQIRAGADSEYIKTIARYVDIKMREIASGTPTVDSLKIAVLAALNITDEFFQLKRQKQDVDREMERRAEKLNEILDSI
;
A
#
# COMPACT_ATOMS: atom_id res chain seq x y z
N MET A 1 21.96 2.06 -14.63
CA MET A 1 21.35 2.81 -15.74
C MET A 1 19.90 3.10 -15.42
N ASP A 2 19.52 4.35 -15.61
CA ASP A 2 18.12 4.72 -15.44
C ASP A 2 17.31 4.22 -16.63
N THR A 3 16.39 3.31 -16.37
CA THR A 3 15.48 2.81 -17.38
C THR A 3 14.14 3.53 -17.20
N LYS A 4 13.65 4.12 -18.29
CA LYS A 4 12.30 4.68 -18.30
C LYS A 4 11.32 3.56 -18.60
N ILE A 5 10.29 3.42 -17.78
CA ILE A 5 9.20 2.48 -18.03
C ILE A 5 7.92 3.26 -18.25
N GLN A 6 7.04 2.67 -19.03
CA GLN A 6 5.74 3.23 -19.35
C GLN A 6 4.69 2.51 -18.54
N VAL A 7 3.86 3.27 -17.82
CA VAL A 7 2.75 2.74 -17.05
C VAL A 7 1.48 3.46 -17.44
N GLU A 8 0.36 2.75 -17.37
CA GLU A 8 -0.96 3.31 -17.62
C GLU A 8 -1.73 3.35 -16.30
N ILE A 9 -2.19 4.54 -15.92
CA ILE A 9 -2.97 4.75 -14.70
C ILE A 9 -4.21 5.53 -15.08
N TYR A 10 -5.36 4.95 -14.86
CA TYR A 10 -6.68 5.56 -15.12
C TYR A 10 -6.78 6.14 -16.54
N GLY A 11 -6.37 5.34 -17.53
CA GLY A 11 -6.44 5.69 -18.94
C GLY A 11 -5.34 6.64 -19.42
N GLN A 12 -4.45 7.09 -18.57
CA GLN A 12 -3.34 7.97 -18.92
C GLN A 12 -2.03 7.22 -18.89
N THR A 13 -1.16 7.53 -19.83
CA THR A 13 0.16 6.92 -19.94
C THR A 13 1.21 7.83 -19.34
N TYR A 14 2.04 7.27 -18.46
CA TYR A 14 3.12 7.99 -17.81
C TYR A 14 4.45 7.27 -18.02
N GLN A 15 5.50 8.05 -18.24
CA GLN A 15 6.86 7.53 -18.25
C GLN A 15 7.48 7.79 -16.89
N ILE A 16 7.90 6.73 -16.23
CA ILE A 16 8.50 6.79 -14.91
C ILE A 16 9.92 6.31 -15.00
N ARG A 17 10.83 7.05 -14.37
CA ARG A 17 12.20 6.62 -14.26
C ARG A 17 12.27 5.56 -13.15
N ALA A 18 12.53 4.31 -13.55
CA ALA A 18 12.69 3.20 -12.63
C ALA A 18 14.17 2.88 -12.49
N GLY A 19 14.60 2.55 -11.28
CA GLY A 19 15.92 2.00 -11.05
C GLY A 19 15.98 0.56 -11.55
N ALA A 20 16.54 -0.32 -10.74
CA ALA A 20 16.75 -1.72 -11.11
C ALA A 20 15.47 -2.56 -11.14
N ASP A 21 14.37 -2.11 -10.51
CA ASP A 21 13.17 -2.94 -10.33
C ASP A 21 11.96 -2.35 -11.06
N SER A 22 11.93 -2.54 -12.39
CA SER A 22 10.83 -2.08 -13.23
C SER A 22 9.52 -2.84 -12.95
N GLU A 23 9.60 -4.12 -12.58
CA GLU A 23 8.42 -4.93 -12.28
C GLU A 23 7.71 -4.44 -11.01
N TYR A 24 8.48 -4.03 -10.02
CA TYR A 24 7.91 -3.45 -8.80
C TYR A 24 7.15 -2.17 -9.11
N ILE A 25 7.72 -1.28 -9.93
CA ILE A 25 7.05 -0.03 -10.33
C ILE A 25 5.76 -0.32 -11.09
N LYS A 26 5.77 -1.31 -11.98
CA LYS A 26 4.55 -1.71 -12.70
C LYS A 26 3.48 -2.24 -11.74
N THR A 27 3.88 -2.97 -10.72
CA THR A 27 2.97 -3.51 -9.72
C THR A 27 2.29 -2.39 -8.92
N ILE A 28 3.05 -1.41 -8.44
CA ILE A 28 2.48 -0.30 -7.69
C ILE A 28 1.61 0.60 -8.58
N ALA A 29 2.00 0.80 -9.83
CA ALA A 29 1.19 1.57 -10.78
C ALA A 29 -0.16 0.88 -11.04
N ARG A 30 -0.16 -0.43 -11.19
CA ARG A 30 -1.40 -1.21 -11.36
C ARG A 30 -2.31 -1.08 -10.14
N TYR A 31 -1.74 -1.08 -8.95
CA TYR A 31 -2.51 -0.92 -7.72
C TYR A 31 -3.21 0.44 -7.67
N VAL A 32 -2.50 1.51 -8.04
CA VAL A 32 -3.09 2.85 -8.13
C VAL A 32 -4.22 2.89 -9.15
N ASP A 33 -4.00 2.29 -10.32
CA ASP A 33 -5.02 2.22 -11.37
C ASP A 33 -6.29 1.53 -10.88
N ILE A 34 -6.15 0.39 -10.22
CA ILE A 34 -7.28 -0.37 -9.68
C ILE A 34 -8.02 0.46 -8.62
N LYS A 35 -7.30 1.12 -7.72
CA LYS A 35 -7.91 1.96 -6.69
C LYS A 35 -8.70 3.10 -7.28
N MET A 36 -8.15 3.77 -8.29
CA MET A 36 -8.86 4.86 -8.96
C MET A 36 -10.13 4.36 -9.65
N ARG A 37 -10.08 3.20 -10.29
CA ARG A 37 -11.24 2.62 -10.95
C ARG A 37 -12.32 2.19 -9.97
N GLU A 38 -11.93 1.61 -8.84
CA GLU A 38 -12.89 1.25 -7.78
C GLU A 38 -13.61 2.49 -7.24
N ILE A 39 -12.88 3.57 -6.97
CA ILE A 39 -13.45 4.81 -6.47
C ILE A 39 -14.37 5.42 -7.52
N ALA A 40 -13.94 5.44 -8.77
CA ALA A 40 -14.74 5.99 -9.87
C ALA A 40 -16.06 5.26 -10.04
N SER A 41 -16.09 3.95 -9.83
CA SER A 41 -17.31 3.14 -9.95
C SER A 41 -18.32 3.41 -8.82
N GLY A 42 -17.84 3.83 -7.66
CA GLY A 42 -18.68 4.11 -6.48
C GLY A 42 -18.99 5.58 -6.26
N THR A 43 -18.51 6.47 -7.13
CA THR A 43 -18.61 7.92 -6.94
C THR A 43 -19.18 8.56 -8.21
N PRO A 44 -20.15 9.48 -8.11
CA PRO A 44 -20.72 10.11 -9.29
C PRO A 44 -19.83 11.16 -9.97
N THR A 45 -18.66 11.44 -9.41
CA THR A 45 -17.75 12.44 -9.99
C THR A 45 -17.03 11.90 -11.23
N VAL A 46 -16.83 12.77 -12.22
CA VAL A 46 -16.01 12.49 -13.40
C VAL A 46 -14.66 13.19 -13.32
N ASP A 47 -14.38 13.92 -12.25
CA ASP A 47 -13.14 14.66 -12.06
C ASP A 47 -12.01 13.69 -11.68
N SER A 48 -11.08 13.48 -12.59
CA SER A 48 -9.96 12.55 -12.40
C SER A 48 -9.01 13.00 -11.28
N LEU A 49 -8.86 14.32 -11.08
CA LEU A 49 -8.03 14.82 -9.97
C LEU A 49 -8.65 14.45 -8.62
N LYS A 50 -9.96 14.63 -8.49
CA LYS A 50 -10.68 14.25 -7.26
C LYS A 50 -10.59 12.76 -6.99
N ILE A 51 -10.71 11.94 -8.02
CA ILE A 51 -10.57 10.49 -7.92
C ILE A 51 -9.16 10.12 -7.47
N ALA A 52 -8.13 10.79 -8.02
CA ALA A 52 -6.75 10.55 -7.61
C ALA A 52 -6.50 10.91 -6.15
N VAL A 53 -7.06 12.03 -5.68
CA VAL A 53 -6.95 12.43 -4.27
C VAL A 53 -7.63 11.41 -3.36
N LEU A 54 -8.83 10.95 -3.71
CA LEU A 54 -9.54 9.94 -2.94
C LEU A 54 -8.78 8.61 -2.94
N ALA A 55 -8.18 8.23 -4.07
CA ALA A 55 -7.33 7.03 -4.14
C ALA A 55 -6.11 7.16 -3.24
N ALA A 56 -5.46 8.32 -3.24
CA ALA A 56 -4.31 8.57 -2.37
C ALA A 56 -4.68 8.45 -0.89
N LEU A 57 -5.82 9.02 -0.50
CA LEU A 57 -6.31 8.91 0.88
C LEU A 57 -6.61 7.46 1.26
N ASN A 58 -7.24 6.72 0.36
CA ASN A 58 -7.61 5.33 0.59
C ASN A 58 -6.36 4.45 0.74
N ILE A 59 -5.37 4.61 -0.13
CA ILE A 59 -4.12 3.86 -0.07
C ILE A 59 -3.34 4.21 1.20
N THR A 60 -3.31 5.48 1.57
CA THR A 60 -2.66 5.93 2.80
C THR A 60 -3.34 5.34 4.03
N ASP A 61 -4.67 5.28 4.03
CA ASP A 61 -5.43 4.64 5.11
C ASP A 61 -5.07 3.15 5.23
N GLU A 62 -5.01 2.43 4.11
CA GLU A 62 -4.59 1.03 4.09
C GLU A 62 -3.18 0.86 4.69
N PHE A 63 -2.27 1.75 4.32
CA PHE A 63 -0.91 1.73 4.85
C PHE A 63 -0.89 1.84 6.36
N PHE A 64 -1.62 2.82 6.92
CA PHE A 64 -1.65 3.01 8.37
C PHE A 64 -2.35 1.87 9.09
N GLN A 65 -3.39 1.30 8.49
CA GLN A 65 -4.06 0.12 9.06
C GLN A 65 -3.12 -1.09 9.12
N LEU A 66 -2.37 -1.35 8.05
CA LEU A 66 -1.39 -2.44 8.02
C LEU A 66 -0.28 -2.22 9.05
N LYS A 67 0.19 -1.00 9.17
CA LYS A 67 1.22 -0.64 10.17
C LYS A 67 0.71 -0.88 11.59
N ARG A 68 -0.54 -0.51 11.86
CA ARG A 68 -1.18 -0.73 13.17
C ARG A 68 -1.32 -2.22 13.47
N GLN A 69 -1.77 -3.01 12.49
CA GLN A 69 -1.89 -4.45 12.63
C GLN A 69 -0.55 -5.11 12.94
N LYS A 70 0.51 -4.67 12.27
CA LYS A 70 1.86 -5.17 12.55
C LYS A 70 2.29 -4.87 13.97
N GLN A 71 2.06 -3.65 14.45
CA GLN A 71 2.37 -3.26 15.82
C GLN A 71 1.61 -4.10 16.84
N ASP A 72 0.33 -4.36 16.60
CA ASP A 72 -0.49 -5.18 17.49
C ASP A 72 0.00 -6.63 17.55
N VAL A 73 0.39 -7.19 16.42
CA VAL A 73 0.98 -8.55 16.36
C VAL A 73 2.31 -8.58 17.13
N ASP A 74 3.16 -7.60 16.92
CA ASP A 74 4.46 -7.52 17.60
C ASP A 74 4.29 -7.42 19.11
N ARG A 75 3.36 -6.62 19.59
CA ARG A 75 3.03 -6.51 21.02
C ARG A 75 2.53 -7.82 21.59
N GLU A 76 1.67 -8.51 20.86
CA GLU A 76 1.15 -9.80 21.30
C GLU A 76 2.25 -10.86 21.40
N MET A 77 3.16 -10.86 20.45
CA MET A 77 4.31 -11.76 20.45
C MET A 77 5.24 -11.49 21.64
N GLU A 78 5.52 -10.21 21.90
CA GLU A 78 6.32 -9.80 23.07
C GLU A 78 5.66 -10.24 24.37
N ARG A 79 4.37 -10.03 24.50
CA ARG A 79 3.61 -10.43 25.69
C ARG A 79 3.67 -11.93 25.91
N ARG A 80 3.54 -12.72 24.86
CA ARG A 80 3.64 -14.18 24.94
C ARG A 80 5.04 -14.63 25.28
N ALA A 81 6.07 -13.99 24.74
CA ALA A 81 7.45 -14.29 25.04
C ALA A 81 7.77 -14.02 26.52
N GLU A 82 7.33 -12.88 27.05
CA GLU A 82 7.49 -12.53 28.46
C GLU A 82 6.82 -13.56 29.39
N LYS A 83 5.60 -13.97 29.03
CA LYS A 83 4.85 -14.96 29.80
C LYS A 83 5.56 -16.33 29.83
N LEU A 84 6.14 -16.74 28.70
CA LEU A 84 6.91 -17.99 28.61
C LEU A 84 8.18 -17.89 29.45
N ASN A 85 8.86 -16.76 29.45
CA ASN A 85 10.04 -16.54 30.28
C ASN A 85 9.71 -16.61 31.77
N GLU A 86 8.58 -16.03 32.20
CA GLU A 86 8.13 -16.14 33.58
C GLU A 86 7.87 -17.59 33.99
N ILE A 87 7.25 -18.38 33.12
CA ILE A 87 7.00 -19.80 33.38
C ILE A 87 8.32 -20.57 33.51
N LEU A 88 9.28 -20.29 32.61
CA LEU A 88 10.60 -20.95 32.64
C LEU A 88 11.38 -20.58 33.90
N ASP A 89 11.32 -19.32 34.31
CA ASP A 89 12.02 -18.84 35.50
C ASP A 89 11.43 -19.40 36.80
N SER A 90 10.15 -19.81 36.81
CA SER A 90 9.48 -20.38 37.94
C SER A 90 9.75 -21.89 38.13
N ILE A 91 10.36 -22.54 37.14
CA ILE A 91 10.76 -23.94 37.19
C ILE A 91 12.17 -24.06 37.77
#